data_379f159f51cfbd7fb60dc4b8dfe719df
#
_entry.id   379f159f51cfbd7fb60dc4b8dfe719df
#
_cell.length_a   1.000
_cell.length_b   1.000
_cell.length_c   1.000
_cell.angle_alpha   90.00
_cell.angle_beta   90.00
_cell.angle_gamma   90.00
#
_symmetry.space_group_name_H-M   'P 1'
#
loop_
_entity.id
_entity.type
_entity.pdbx_description
1 polymer ?
#
loop_
_entity_poly.entity_id
_entity_poly.type
_entity_poly.pdbx_seq_one_letter_code
_entity_poly.pdbx_strand_id
1 'polypeptide(L)'
;YDLGVVPTPIAFRESRKYGAGLVVTSSHNPIEWNGLKMIIDGRGINKKQLDTVIKDQVTNKSKIGTEHHIKSDYIDDAAKIIGKISGTPKVTVDVGGGAAKTVASELLKKIGCDVNTINDDLVNSSRGPDPTTDQLEKLVSNTKDRDIGFAFDLDADRLVTVIDGEKKIPDVTLGLGIVKALELGYKNFVLSQDSSVSIERYIKQKGGTVFHSKVGEANVAEKMISTKSQAGGEGSSGGFILSDFNYCRDGILTSGLIASIMTKD
;
A
#
# COMPACT_ATOMS: atom_id res chain seq x y z
N TYR A 1 22.10 -2.19 5.11
CA TYR A 1 21.13 -3.23 5.46
C TYR A 1 20.32 -3.56 4.22
N ASP A 2 20.30 -4.82 3.82
CA ASP A 2 19.63 -5.32 2.63
C ASP A 2 18.40 -6.14 3.02
N LEU A 3 17.24 -5.75 2.49
CA LEU A 3 15.95 -6.43 2.67
C LEU A 3 15.68 -7.46 1.56
N GLY A 4 16.52 -7.50 0.52
CA GLY A 4 16.23 -8.25 -0.69
C GLY A 4 15.02 -7.71 -1.44
N VAL A 5 14.24 -8.59 -2.08
CA VAL A 5 13.01 -8.22 -2.80
C VAL A 5 11.85 -8.18 -1.83
N VAL A 6 11.38 -6.97 -1.52
CA VAL A 6 10.25 -6.72 -0.62
C VAL A 6 9.31 -5.65 -1.19
N PRO A 7 8.03 -5.63 -0.79
CA PRO A 7 7.13 -4.50 -1.04
C PRO A 7 7.70 -3.17 -0.55
N THR A 8 7.47 -2.10 -1.32
CA THR A 8 7.89 -0.73 -0.96
C THR A 8 7.49 -0.33 0.48
N PRO A 9 6.28 -0.62 0.98
CA PRO A 9 5.90 -0.29 2.36
C PRO A 9 6.80 -0.89 3.44
N ILE A 10 7.39 -2.06 3.19
CA ILE A 10 8.34 -2.68 4.13
C ILE A 10 9.62 -1.84 4.22
N ALA A 11 10.16 -1.39 3.10
CA ALA A 11 11.34 -0.54 3.09
C ALA A 11 11.09 0.80 3.79
N PHE A 12 9.91 1.39 3.60
CA PHE A 12 9.49 2.60 4.32
C PHE A 12 9.48 2.38 5.83
N ARG A 13 8.90 1.29 6.29
CA ARG A 13 8.83 0.96 7.71
C ARG A 13 10.20 0.71 8.31
N GLU A 14 11.03 -0.10 7.66
CA GLU A 14 12.37 -0.42 8.14
C GLU A 14 13.31 0.80 8.15
N SER A 15 13.15 1.74 7.19
CA SER A 15 13.97 2.96 7.15
C SER A 15 13.89 3.80 8.42
N ARG A 16 12.80 3.68 9.22
CA ARG A 16 12.69 4.32 10.53
C ARG A 16 13.74 3.83 11.54
N LYS A 17 14.19 2.57 11.40
CA LYS A 17 15.21 1.98 12.28
C LYS A 17 16.62 2.41 11.87
N TYR A 18 16.82 2.75 10.59
CA TYR A 18 18.14 3.00 9.99
C TYR A 18 18.32 4.45 9.52
N GLY A 19 17.30 5.31 9.66
CA GLY A 19 17.32 6.72 9.29
C GLY A 19 17.07 7.00 7.81
N ALA A 20 17.44 6.08 6.91
CA ALA A 20 17.23 6.22 5.47
C ALA A 20 16.96 4.87 4.81
N GLY A 21 16.36 4.90 3.62
CA GLY A 21 16.12 3.75 2.77
C GLY A 21 16.17 4.11 1.29
N LEU A 22 16.46 3.12 0.48
CA LEU A 22 16.44 3.22 -0.98
C LEU A 22 15.72 2.00 -1.54
N VAL A 23 14.70 2.22 -2.38
CA VAL A 23 14.01 1.16 -3.10
C VAL A 23 14.26 1.31 -4.59
N VAL A 24 14.71 0.23 -5.22
CA VAL A 24 14.85 0.15 -6.68
C VAL A 24 13.53 -0.33 -7.25
N THR A 25 12.76 0.54 -7.87
CA THR A 25 11.43 0.24 -8.42
C THR A 25 10.98 1.29 -9.42
N SER A 26 10.25 0.87 -10.43
CA SER A 26 9.44 1.75 -11.28
C SER A 26 7.95 1.73 -10.94
N SER A 27 7.58 1.05 -9.84
CA SER A 27 6.19 0.87 -9.37
C SER A 27 5.31 0.26 -10.48
N HIS A 28 4.37 1.00 -11.00
CA HIS A 28 3.38 0.61 -12.01
C HIS A 28 3.78 0.93 -13.46
N ASN A 29 4.97 1.49 -13.68
CA ASN A 29 5.45 1.79 -15.03
C ASN A 29 5.82 0.51 -15.79
N PRO A 30 5.98 0.59 -17.13
CA PRO A 30 6.46 -0.54 -17.92
C PRO A 30 7.73 -1.18 -17.32
N ILE A 31 7.84 -2.51 -17.42
CA ILE A 31 8.89 -3.29 -16.75
C ILE A 31 10.31 -2.95 -17.22
N GLU A 32 10.46 -2.33 -18.38
CA GLU A 32 11.72 -1.85 -18.93
C GLU A 32 12.26 -0.61 -18.19
N TRP A 33 11.40 0.05 -17.44
CA TRP A 33 11.75 1.24 -16.66
C TRP A 33 12.27 0.84 -15.30
N ASN A 34 13.09 1.70 -14.75
CA ASN A 34 13.55 1.57 -13.38
C ASN A 34 13.63 2.95 -12.71
N GLY A 35 13.69 2.96 -11.39
CA GLY A 35 13.77 4.19 -10.62
C GLY A 35 14.29 3.94 -9.21
N LEU A 36 14.52 5.02 -8.49
CA LEU A 36 14.98 5.01 -7.12
C LEU A 36 13.99 5.80 -6.26
N LYS A 37 13.28 5.11 -5.35
CA LYS A 37 12.51 5.77 -4.28
C LYS A 37 13.42 5.99 -3.09
N MET A 38 13.66 7.26 -2.74
CA MET A 38 14.48 7.65 -1.59
C MET A 38 13.58 7.91 -0.39
N ILE A 39 13.97 7.38 0.76
CA ILE A 39 13.19 7.40 1.99
C ILE A 39 14.06 7.99 3.09
N ILE A 40 13.50 8.89 3.89
CA ILE A 40 14.14 9.44 5.10
C ILE A 40 13.17 9.28 6.26
N ASP A 41 13.60 8.60 7.32
CA ASP A 41 12.82 8.38 8.54
C ASP A 41 11.39 7.88 8.28
N GLY A 42 11.23 6.89 7.37
CA GLY A 42 9.96 6.30 7.03
C GLY A 42 9.07 7.13 6.12
N ARG A 43 9.61 8.12 5.43
CA ARG A 43 8.88 9.02 4.51
C ARG A 43 9.59 9.18 3.19
N GLY A 44 8.84 9.19 2.10
CA GLY A 44 9.37 9.56 0.81
C GLY A 44 9.90 11.01 0.83
N ILE A 45 11.03 11.25 0.17
CA ILE A 45 11.60 12.60 0.10
C ILE A 45 10.67 13.54 -0.68
N ASN A 46 10.55 14.78 -0.22
CA ASN A 46 9.81 15.82 -0.90
C ASN A 46 10.65 16.47 -2.02
N LYS A 47 9.99 17.31 -2.83
CA LYS A 47 10.66 17.98 -3.96
C LYS A 47 11.92 18.77 -3.54
N LYS A 48 11.89 19.47 -2.41
CA LYS A 48 13.04 20.25 -1.93
C LYS A 48 14.23 19.36 -1.58
N GLN A 49 13.96 18.23 -0.94
CA GLN A 49 14.99 17.22 -0.61
C GLN A 49 15.54 16.58 -1.88
N LEU A 50 14.68 16.25 -2.86
CA LEU A 50 15.11 15.72 -4.15
C LEU A 50 15.99 16.72 -4.90
N ASP A 51 15.59 18.00 -4.96
CA ASP A 51 16.38 19.06 -5.59
C ASP A 51 17.77 19.21 -4.92
N THR A 52 17.87 18.97 -3.61
CA THR A 52 19.14 18.97 -2.89
C THR A 52 20.00 17.78 -3.32
N VAL A 53 19.44 16.58 -3.34
CA VAL A 53 20.16 15.35 -3.75
C VAL A 53 20.69 15.46 -5.18
N ILE A 54 19.88 16.03 -6.10
CA ILE A 54 20.28 16.21 -7.52
C ILE A 54 21.41 17.23 -7.67
N LYS A 55 21.42 18.28 -6.84
CA LYS A 55 22.43 19.35 -6.91
C LYS A 55 23.72 19.02 -6.20
N ASP A 56 23.66 18.14 -5.20
CA ASP A 56 24.81 17.81 -4.36
C ASP A 56 25.76 16.89 -5.13
N GLN A 57 26.96 17.41 -5.45
CA GLN A 57 28.04 16.63 -6.02
C GLN A 57 28.86 16.06 -4.88
N VAL A 58 28.64 14.78 -4.53
CA VAL A 58 29.47 14.08 -3.55
C VAL A 58 30.88 13.93 -4.12
N THR A 59 31.81 14.73 -3.64
CA THR A 59 33.23 14.69 -4.05
C THR A 59 34.07 13.72 -3.25
N ASN A 60 33.59 13.26 -2.10
CA ASN A 60 34.33 12.37 -1.21
C ASN A 60 33.89 10.93 -1.40
N LYS A 61 34.85 10.04 -1.73
CA LYS A 61 34.63 8.59 -1.67
C LYS A 61 34.45 8.19 -0.21
N SER A 62 33.24 7.85 0.20
CA SER A 62 32.97 7.25 1.49
C SER A 62 33.62 5.86 1.56
N LYS A 63 33.95 5.41 2.77
CA LYS A 63 34.40 4.01 2.99
C LYS A 63 33.25 3.07 2.57
N ILE A 64 33.64 1.97 1.91
CA ILE A 64 32.68 0.89 1.62
C ILE A 64 32.22 0.31 2.96
N GLY A 65 30.91 0.29 3.19
CA GLY A 65 30.31 -0.32 4.37
C GLY A 65 30.26 -1.84 4.27
N THR A 66 29.76 -2.47 5.32
CA THR A 66 29.46 -3.91 5.35
C THR A 66 27.98 -4.13 5.07
N GLU A 67 27.67 -5.08 4.19
CA GLU A 67 26.30 -5.49 3.89
C GLU A 67 25.79 -6.45 4.97
N HIS A 68 24.54 -6.22 5.41
CA HIS A 68 23.84 -7.07 6.36
C HIS A 68 22.45 -7.38 5.84
N HIS A 69 22.17 -8.64 5.56
CA HIS A 69 20.81 -9.08 5.23
C HIS A 69 19.94 -9.07 6.48
N ILE A 70 18.76 -8.46 6.37
CA ILE A 70 17.81 -8.34 7.47
C ILE A 70 16.43 -8.87 7.07
N LYS A 71 15.65 -9.26 8.08
CA LYS A 71 14.23 -9.58 7.93
C LYS A 71 13.40 -8.51 8.64
N SER A 72 12.23 -8.23 8.12
CA SER A 72 11.28 -7.29 8.72
C SER A 72 10.22 -8.02 9.53
N ASP A 73 9.83 -7.43 10.65
CA ASP A 73 8.67 -7.87 11.46
C ASP A 73 7.32 -7.32 10.92
N TYR A 74 7.33 -6.81 9.68
CA TYR A 74 6.18 -6.15 9.06
C TYR A 74 4.89 -6.97 9.15
N ILE A 75 4.94 -8.27 8.82
CA ILE A 75 3.76 -9.14 8.81
C ILE A 75 3.17 -9.29 10.22
N ASP A 76 4.02 -9.47 11.22
CA ASP A 76 3.59 -9.61 12.62
C ASP A 76 2.95 -8.32 13.13
N ASP A 77 3.56 -7.19 12.81
CA ASP A 77 3.05 -5.89 13.22
C ASP A 77 1.77 -5.50 12.48
N ALA A 78 1.67 -5.79 11.18
CA ALA A 78 0.45 -5.58 10.41
C ALA A 78 -0.70 -6.45 10.96
N ALA A 79 -0.43 -7.72 11.24
CA ALA A 79 -1.43 -8.63 11.83
C ALA A 79 -1.93 -8.14 13.21
N LYS A 80 -1.06 -7.52 14.03
CA LYS A 80 -1.47 -6.92 15.32
C LYS A 80 -2.45 -5.77 15.15
N ILE A 81 -2.20 -4.88 14.16
CA ILE A 81 -3.09 -3.72 13.88
C ILE A 81 -4.41 -4.17 13.29
N ILE A 82 -4.40 -5.13 12.36
CA ILE A 82 -5.62 -5.67 11.75
C ILE A 82 -6.47 -6.38 12.79
N GLY A 83 -5.83 -7.10 13.71
CA GLY A 83 -6.48 -7.95 14.69
C GLY A 83 -6.94 -9.29 14.11
N LYS A 84 -7.53 -10.14 14.98
CA LYS A 84 -8.17 -11.37 14.54
C LYS A 84 -9.46 -11.04 13.79
N ILE A 85 -9.65 -11.70 12.65
CA ILE A 85 -10.90 -11.63 11.89
C ILE A 85 -11.83 -12.77 12.31
N SER A 86 -13.13 -12.52 12.26
CA SER A 86 -14.16 -13.56 12.44
C SER A 86 -14.41 -14.26 11.10
N GLY A 87 -14.69 -15.56 11.16
CA GLY A 87 -14.86 -16.34 9.94
C GLY A 87 -13.55 -16.63 9.20
N THR A 88 -13.64 -17.09 7.98
CA THR A 88 -12.50 -17.40 7.11
C THR A 88 -12.76 -16.80 5.72
N PRO A 89 -12.52 -15.50 5.53
CA PRO A 89 -12.76 -14.87 4.23
C PRO A 89 -11.96 -15.56 3.13
N LYS A 90 -12.61 -15.84 2.02
CA LYS A 90 -12.00 -16.41 0.83
C LYS A 90 -11.47 -15.29 -0.05
N VAL A 91 -10.17 -15.20 -0.18
CA VAL A 91 -9.49 -14.11 -0.87
C VAL A 91 -8.71 -14.62 -2.08
N THR A 92 -8.86 -13.99 -3.23
CA THR A 92 -7.93 -14.18 -4.36
C THR A 92 -6.96 -13.00 -4.42
N VAL A 93 -5.67 -13.31 -4.48
CA VAL A 93 -4.57 -12.31 -4.54
C VAL A 93 -3.88 -12.39 -5.87
N ASP A 94 -3.90 -11.30 -6.62
CA ASP A 94 -3.17 -11.10 -7.87
C ASP A 94 -1.95 -10.21 -7.61
N VAL A 95 -0.78 -10.82 -7.63
CA VAL A 95 0.48 -10.12 -7.32
C VAL A 95 1.21 -9.58 -8.55
N GLY A 96 0.71 -9.85 -9.77
CA GLY A 96 1.28 -9.38 -11.03
C GLY A 96 2.74 -9.76 -11.27
N GLY A 97 3.25 -10.79 -10.57
CA GLY A 97 4.68 -11.15 -10.54
C GLY A 97 5.54 -10.23 -9.67
N GLY A 98 4.94 -9.27 -8.97
CA GLY A 98 5.63 -8.25 -8.19
C GLY A 98 6.05 -8.69 -6.78
N ALA A 99 6.54 -7.73 -5.99
CA ALA A 99 7.10 -7.94 -4.66
C ALA A 99 6.07 -8.39 -3.60
N ALA A 100 4.76 -8.25 -3.87
CA ALA A 100 3.70 -8.74 -2.99
C ALA A 100 3.62 -10.27 -2.88
N LYS A 101 4.29 -11.03 -3.76
CA LYS A 101 4.15 -12.47 -4.00
C LYS A 101 4.02 -13.31 -2.72
N THR A 102 4.92 -13.16 -1.77
CA THR A 102 4.91 -13.93 -0.53
C THR A 102 4.22 -13.17 0.61
N VAL A 103 4.52 -11.89 0.72
CA VAL A 103 4.12 -11.04 1.86
C VAL A 103 2.60 -10.89 1.98
N ALA A 104 1.89 -10.64 0.85
CA ALA A 104 0.44 -10.47 0.88
C ALA A 104 -0.28 -11.74 1.31
N SER A 105 0.09 -12.87 0.71
CA SER A 105 -0.52 -14.17 1.04
C SER A 105 -0.21 -14.62 2.46
N GLU A 106 1.02 -14.35 2.95
CA GLU A 106 1.42 -14.70 4.31
C GLU A 106 0.66 -13.87 5.34
N LEU A 107 0.53 -12.56 5.15
CA LEU A 107 -0.26 -11.70 6.03
C LEU A 107 -1.72 -12.14 6.07
N LEU A 108 -2.36 -12.32 4.91
CA LEU A 108 -3.78 -12.69 4.83
C LEU A 108 -4.06 -14.06 5.48
N LYS A 109 -3.18 -15.06 5.26
CA LYS A 109 -3.28 -16.36 5.96
C LYS A 109 -3.11 -16.20 7.46
N LYS A 110 -2.15 -15.38 7.89
CA LYS A 110 -1.88 -15.15 9.32
C LYS A 110 -3.06 -14.53 10.05
N ILE A 111 -3.83 -13.66 9.41
CA ILE A 111 -5.04 -13.09 10.00
C ILE A 111 -6.29 -13.97 9.87
N GLY A 112 -6.20 -15.12 9.17
CA GLY A 112 -7.26 -16.13 9.11
C GLY A 112 -8.00 -16.28 7.78
N CYS A 113 -7.51 -15.68 6.68
CA CYS A 113 -8.12 -15.82 5.35
C CYS A 113 -7.77 -17.17 4.69
N ASP A 114 -8.68 -17.69 3.87
CA ASP A 114 -8.41 -18.72 2.84
C ASP A 114 -7.91 -17.98 1.58
N VAL A 115 -6.64 -18.18 1.21
CA VAL A 115 -5.95 -17.39 0.19
C VAL A 115 -5.63 -18.23 -1.04
N ASN A 116 -6.11 -17.78 -2.20
CA ASN A 116 -5.67 -18.22 -3.52
C ASN A 116 -4.78 -17.14 -4.15
N THR A 117 -3.58 -17.49 -4.63
CA THR A 117 -2.65 -16.55 -5.27
C THR A 117 -2.55 -16.85 -6.75
N ILE A 118 -2.64 -15.80 -7.58
CA ILE A 118 -2.50 -15.87 -9.03
C ILE A 118 -1.45 -14.86 -9.52
N ASN A 119 -0.97 -15.04 -10.74
CA ASN A 119 0.04 -14.19 -11.36
C ASN A 119 1.28 -14.02 -10.46
N ASP A 120 1.77 -15.11 -9.89
CA ASP A 120 2.91 -15.14 -8.98
C ASP A 120 4.27 -15.25 -9.69
N ASP A 121 4.27 -15.21 -11.03
CA ASP A 121 5.43 -15.16 -11.89
C ASP A 121 5.36 -13.96 -12.83
N LEU A 122 6.39 -13.12 -12.83
CA LEU A 122 6.46 -11.90 -13.65
C LEU A 122 6.43 -12.23 -15.15
N VAL A 123 7.12 -13.28 -15.58
CA VAL A 123 7.23 -13.66 -16.99
C VAL A 123 5.89 -14.15 -17.54
N ASN A 124 5.12 -14.87 -16.70
CA ASN A 124 3.85 -15.48 -17.06
C ASN A 124 2.63 -14.72 -16.49
N SER A 125 2.83 -13.49 -16.04
CA SER A 125 1.70 -12.67 -15.58
C SER A 125 0.71 -12.42 -16.71
N SER A 126 -0.58 -12.59 -16.42
CA SER A 126 -1.65 -12.35 -17.41
C SER A 126 -2.02 -10.87 -17.54
N ARG A 127 -1.34 -9.97 -16.85
CA ARG A 127 -1.60 -8.53 -16.86
C ARG A 127 -0.32 -7.70 -16.77
N GLY A 128 -0.47 -6.42 -17.07
CA GLY A 128 0.59 -5.44 -16.91
C GLY A 128 0.85 -5.03 -15.43
N PRO A 129 1.83 -4.13 -15.22
CA PRO A 129 2.28 -3.72 -13.89
C PRO A 129 1.25 -2.87 -13.12
N ASP A 130 0.35 -2.16 -13.80
CA ASP A 130 -0.64 -1.26 -13.19
C ASP A 130 -2.02 -1.90 -13.11
N PRO A 131 -2.50 -2.31 -11.91
CA PRO A 131 -3.83 -2.89 -11.76
C PRO A 131 -4.95 -1.87 -11.95
N THR A 132 -4.66 -0.56 -11.89
CA THR A 132 -5.69 0.48 -12.02
C THR A 132 -6.19 0.58 -13.46
N THR A 133 -5.34 0.37 -14.44
CA THR A 133 -5.64 0.46 -15.88
C THR A 133 -5.98 -0.88 -16.52
N ASP A 134 -5.59 -2.01 -15.93
CA ASP A 134 -5.84 -3.35 -16.42
C ASP A 134 -7.30 -3.81 -16.15
N GLN A 135 -7.87 -4.67 -16.98
CA GLN A 135 -9.23 -5.21 -16.80
C GLN A 135 -9.31 -6.28 -15.71
N LEU A 136 -8.19 -6.86 -15.29
CA LEU A 136 -8.08 -7.88 -14.25
C LEU A 136 -8.94 -9.14 -14.52
N GLU A 137 -9.12 -9.54 -15.78
CA GLU A 137 -10.03 -10.62 -16.17
C GLU A 137 -9.77 -11.93 -15.42
N LYS A 138 -8.48 -12.31 -15.25
CA LYS A 138 -8.12 -13.51 -14.49
C LYS A 138 -8.49 -13.39 -13.02
N LEU A 139 -8.29 -12.23 -12.39
CA LEU A 139 -8.69 -11.99 -11.01
C LEU A 139 -10.22 -12.02 -10.87
N VAL A 140 -10.94 -11.32 -11.74
CA VAL A 140 -12.41 -11.32 -11.79
C VAL A 140 -12.96 -12.73 -11.88
N SER A 141 -12.43 -13.56 -12.80
CA SER A 141 -12.88 -14.95 -12.96
C SER A 141 -12.59 -15.83 -11.74
N ASN A 142 -11.44 -15.61 -11.08
CA ASN A 142 -11.03 -16.39 -9.90
C ASN A 142 -11.65 -15.86 -8.58
N THR A 143 -12.45 -14.81 -8.64
CA THR A 143 -13.12 -14.23 -7.45
C THR A 143 -14.61 -14.55 -7.40
N LYS A 144 -15.19 -15.19 -8.42
CA LYS A 144 -16.63 -15.46 -8.53
C LYS A 144 -17.22 -16.24 -7.34
N ASP A 145 -16.47 -17.21 -6.80
CA ASP A 145 -16.87 -18.04 -5.65
C ASP A 145 -16.10 -17.68 -4.38
N ARG A 146 -15.59 -16.46 -4.31
CA ARG A 146 -14.79 -15.95 -3.20
C ARG A 146 -15.30 -14.58 -2.76
N ASP A 147 -14.97 -14.18 -1.54
CA ASP A 147 -15.55 -12.96 -0.97
C ASP A 147 -14.93 -11.69 -1.57
N ILE A 148 -13.63 -11.74 -1.94
CA ILE A 148 -12.94 -10.57 -2.49
C ILE A 148 -11.68 -10.96 -3.27
N GLY A 149 -11.35 -10.14 -4.29
CA GLY A 149 -10.09 -10.17 -5.01
C GLY A 149 -9.25 -8.92 -4.76
N PHE A 150 -7.93 -9.09 -4.67
CA PHE A 150 -6.95 -8.02 -4.50
C PHE A 150 -5.91 -8.07 -5.61
N ALA A 151 -5.70 -6.96 -6.33
CA ALA A 151 -4.63 -6.79 -7.31
C ALA A 151 -3.66 -5.71 -6.85
N PHE A 152 -2.37 -6.04 -6.80
CA PHE A 152 -1.29 -5.13 -6.42
C PHE A 152 -0.52 -4.64 -7.66
N ASP A 153 0.07 -3.45 -7.61
CA ASP A 153 1.15 -3.09 -8.53
C ASP A 153 2.46 -3.79 -8.13
N LEU A 154 3.53 -3.63 -8.93
CA LEU A 154 4.72 -4.46 -8.76
C LEU A 154 5.46 -4.25 -7.44
N ASP A 155 5.38 -3.07 -6.84
CA ASP A 155 5.98 -2.78 -5.53
C ASP A 155 4.97 -2.69 -4.38
N ALA A 156 3.70 -3.01 -4.68
CA ALA A 156 2.60 -3.22 -3.73
C ALA A 156 2.27 -2.00 -2.84
N ASP A 157 2.51 -0.80 -3.34
CA ASP A 157 2.00 0.41 -2.69
C ASP A 157 0.55 0.72 -3.09
N ARG A 158 0.06 0.19 -4.25
CA ARG A 158 -1.32 0.31 -4.73
C ARG A 158 -2.09 -0.99 -4.54
N LEU A 159 -3.42 -0.83 -4.43
CA LEU A 159 -4.36 -1.94 -4.35
C LEU A 159 -5.64 -1.63 -5.13
N VAL A 160 -6.08 -2.58 -5.94
CA VAL A 160 -7.40 -2.57 -6.59
C VAL A 160 -8.20 -3.76 -6.10
N THR A 161 -9.47 -3.55 -5.80
CA THR A 161 -10.37 -4.60 -5.32
C THR A 161 -11.28 -5.13 -6.43
N VAL A 162 -11.59 -6.44 -6.35
CA VAL A 162 -12.67 -7.09 -7.11
C VAL A 162 -13.69 -7.58 -6.09
N ILE A 163 -14.92 -7.13 -6.20
CA ILE A 163 -16.03 -7.45 -5.28
C ILE A 163 -17.24 -7.82 -6.13
N ASP A 164 -17.93 -8.90 -5.78
CA ASP A 164 -19.08 -9.43 -6.53
C ASP A 164 -18.75 -9.73 -8.01
N GLY A 165 -17.54 -10.23 -8.27
CA GLY A 165 -17.09 -10.54 -9.63
C GLY A 165 -16.83 -9.32 -10.51
N GLU A 166 -16.72 -8.12 -9.94
CA GLU A 166 -16.49 -6.87 -10.66
C GLU A 166 -15.26 -6.14 -10.14
N LYS A 167 -14.39 -5.70 -11.05
CA LYS A 167 -13.32 -4.76 -10.73
C LYS A 167 -13.92 -3.44 -10.26
N LYS A 168 -13.53 -2.98 -9.09
CA LYS A 168 -13.96 -1.67 -8.56
C LYS A 168 -12.95 -0.59 -8.92
N ILE A 169 -13.43 0.66 -9.01
CA ILE A 169 -12.54 1.81 -9.19
C ILE A 169 -11.63 1.97 -7.97
N PRO A 170 -10.42 2.54 -8.13
CA PRO A 170 -9.45 2.66 -7.03
C PRO A 170 -9.96 3.37 -5.78
N ASP A 171 -10.87 4.36 -5.94
CA ASP A 171 -11.53 5.03 -4.81
C ASP A 171 -12.25 4.07 -3.85
N VAL A 172 -12.75 2.93 -4.35
CA VAL A 172 -13.40 1.93 -3.48
C VAL A 172 -12.40 1.35 -2.50
N THR A 173 -11.19 1.04 -2.94
CA THR A 173 -10.11 0.57 -2.06
C THR A 173 -9.80 1.59 -0.97
N LEU A 174 -9.59 2.87 -1.35
CA LEU A 174 -9.39 3.94 -0.40
C LEU A 174 -10.57 4.06 0.58
N GLY A 175 -11.80 4.04 0.06
CA GLY A 175 -13.03 4.12 0.86
C GLY A 175 -13.14 3.00 1.89
N LEU A 176 -12.84 1.74 1.51
CA LEU A 176 -12.85 0.60 2.43
C LEU A 176 -11.76 0.71 3.50
N GLY A 177 -10.55 1.19 3.14
CA GLY A 177 -9.50 1.52 4.12
C GLY A 177 -9.97 2.58 5.12
N ILE A 178 -10.66 3.62 4.65
CA ILE A 178 -11.26 4.68 5.50
C ILE A 178 -12.36 4.11 6.41
N VAL A 179 -13.23 3.24 5.90
CA VAL A 179 -14.25 2.56 6.73
C VAL A 179 -13.59 1.86 7.90
N LYS A 180 -12.54 1.07 7.62
CA LYS A 180 -11.81 0.37 8.69
C LYS A 180 -11.12 1.33 9.65
N ALA A 181 -10.52 2.40 9.16
CA ALA A 181 -9.88 3.41 10.01
C ALA A 181 -10.89 4.08 10.96
N LEU A 182 -12.11 4.38 10.47
CA LEU A 182 -13.21 4.90 11.32
C LEU A 182 -13.64 3.88 12.38
N GLU A 183 -13.70 2.58 12.06
CA GLU A 183 -13.98 1.51 13.02
C GLU A 183 -12.91 1.39 14.10
N LEU A 184 -11.64 1.63 13.74
CA LEU A 184 -10.52 1.68 14.68
C LEU A 184 -10.52 2.96 15.55
N GLY A 185 -11.49 3.86 15.32
CA GLY A 185 -11.69 5.08 16.13
C GLY A 185 -10.94 6.31 15.61
N TYR A 186 -10.27 6.23 14.46
CA TYR A 186 -9.60 7.38 13.86
C TYR A 186 -10.61 8.45 13.41
N LYS A 187 -10.23 9.73 13.52
CA LYS A 187 -11.13 10.86 13.27
C LYS A 187 -10.60 11.88 12.28
N ASN A 188 -9.29 11.98 12.11
CA ASN A 188 -8.67 12.97 11.23
C ASN A 188 -8.07 12.29 10.00
N PHE A 189 -8.49 12.75 8.82
CA PHE A 189 -8.17 12.14 7.54
C PHE A 189 -7.59 13.16 6.57
N VAL A 190 -6.69 12.71 5.69
CA VAL A 190 -6.22 13.49 4.53
C VAL A 190 -6.60 12.75 3.25
N LEU A 191 -7.31 13.42 2.37
CA LEU A 191 -7.62 12.94 1.02
C LEU A 191 -6.89 13.81 -0.01
N SER A 192 -6.34 13.19 -1.05
CA SER A 192 -5.86 13.92 -2.22
C SER A 192 -7.05 14.54 -2.98
N GLN A 193 -6.77 15.61 -3.74
CA GLN A 193 -7.81 16.37 -4.45
C GLN A 193 -8.56 15.58 -5.53
N ASP A 194 -8.00 14.47 -5.99
CA ASP A 194 -8.57 13.53 -6.96
C ASP A 194 -9.42 12.43 -6.33
N SER A 195 -9.55 12.42 -5.00
CA SER A 195 -10.38 11.43 -4.29
C SER A 195 -11.87 11.75 -4.40
N SER A 196 -12.69 10.70 -4.42
CA SER A 196 -14.14 10.82 -4.50
C SER A 196 -14.73 11.61 -3.34
N VAL A 197 -15.62 12.58 -3.66
CA VAL A 197 -16.39 13.37 -2.68
C VAL A 197 -17.24 12.47 -1.78
N SER A 198 -17.64 11.29 -2.26
CA SER A 198 -18.41 10.34 -1.46
C SER A 198 -17.65 9.85 -0.23
N ILE A 199 -16.33 9.68 -0.33
CA ILE A 199 -15.47 9.30 0.81
C ILE A 199 -15.47 10.41 1.87
N GLU A 200 -15.30 11.68 1.44
CA GLU A 200 -15.34 12.82 2.34
C GLU A 200 -16.69 12.95 3.06
N ARG A 201 -17.79 12.81 2.31
CA ARG A 201 -19.15 12.84 2.88
C ARG A 201 -19.35 11.75 3.93
N TYR A 202 -18.88 10.54 3.65
CA TYR A 202 -18.97 9.42 4.58
C TYR A 202 -18.17 9.68 5.86
N ILE A 203 -16.93 10.17 5.76
CA ILE A 203 -16.10 10.54 6.91
C ILE A 203 -16.82 11.56 7.79
N LYS A 204 -17.35 12.64 7.18
CA LYS A 204 -18.09 13.70 7.89
C LYS A 204 -19.35 13.17 8.56
N GLN A 205 -20.11 12.31 7.88
CA GLN A 205 -21.28 11.64 8.44
C GLN A 205 -20.96 10.80 9.69
N LYS A 206 -19.77 10.20 9.73
CA LYS A 206 -19.25 9.44 10.89
C LYS A 206 -18.55 10.30 11.94
N GLY A 207 -18.65 11.64 11.83
CA GLY A 207 -18.08 12.60 12.78
C GLY A 207 -16.56 12.78 12.64
N GLY A 208 -15.98 12.41 11.50
CA GLY A 208 -14.57 12.65 11.20
C GLY A 208 -14.32 14.01 10.54
N THR A 209 -13.05 14.41 10.52
CA THR A 209 -12.54 15.63 9.88
C THR A 209 -11.70 15.27 8.67
N VAL A 210 -11.87 16.00 7.57
CA VAL A 210 -11.12 15.81 6.33
C VAL A 210 -10.28 17.05 6.02
N PHE A 211 -9.02 16.81 5.70
CA PHE A 211 -8.11 17.79 5.11
C PHE A 211 -7.74 17.35 3.69
N HIS A 212 -7.43 18.30 2.82
CA HIS A 212 -7.05 18.00 1.44
C HIS A 212 -5.57 18.27 1.20
N SER A 213 -4.98 17.43 0.36
CA SER A 213 -3.62 17.61 -0.16
C SER A 213 -3.62 17.65 -1.69
N LYS A 214 -2.50 18.09 -2.26
CA LYS A 214 -2.20 17.82 -3.67
C LYS A 214 -2.08 16.29 -3.87
N VAL A 215 -2.30 15.85 -5.12
CA VAL A 215 -2.02 14.47 -5.54
C VAL A 215 -0.54 14.15 -5.36
N GLY A 216 -0.24 12.92 -4.94
CA GLY A 216 1.10 12.41 -4.70
C GLY A 216 1.31 12.01 -3.25
N GLU A 217 1.79 10.78 -3.03
CA GLU A 217 2.02 10.16 -1.72
C GLU A 217 2.75 11.10 -0.73
N ALA A 218 3.85 11.71 -1.18
CA ALA A 218 4.63 12.62 -0.32
C ALA A 218 3.80 13.83 0.13
N ASN A 219 2.91 14.36 -0.72
CA ASN A 219 2.02 15.47 -0.36
C ASN A 219 0.96 15.05 0.66
N VAL A 220 0.39 13.85 0.49
CA VAL A 220 -0.56 13.28 1.46
C VAL A 220 0.12 13.08 2.80
N ALA A 221 1.28 12.42 2.83
CA ALA A 221 2.03 12.15 4.06
C ALA A 221 2.44 13.44 4.79
N GLU A 222 2.96 14.45 4.07
CA GLU A 222 3.32 15.75 4.63
C GLU A 222 2.09 16.47 5.23
N LYS A 223 0.95 16.42 4.54
CA LYS A 223 -0.30 16.98 5.05
C LYS A 223 -0.79 16.22 6.28
N MET A 224 -0.73 14.88 6.29
CA MET A 224 -1.08 14.06 7.46
C MET A 224 -0.26 14.45 8.69
N ILE A 225 1.05 14.65 8.53
CA ILE A 225 1.95 15.06 9.61
C ILE A 225 1.56 16.46 10.13
N SER A 226 1.38 17.42 9.22
CA SER A 226 1.09 18.82 9.60
C SER A 226 -0.28 18.98 10.28
N THR A 227 -1.25 18.14 9.95
CA THR A 227 -2.61 18.16 10.53
C THR A 227 -2.80 17.13 11.65
N LYS A 228 -1.76 16.33 11.96
CA LYS A 228 -1.84 15.19 12.89
C LYS A 228 -2.96 14.21 12.52
N SER A 229 -3.17 14.02 11.20
CA SER A 229 -4.17 13.07 10.70
C SER A 229 -3.64 11.65 10.79
N GLN A 230 -4.54 10.72 11.15
CA GLN A 230 -4.19 9.34 11.45
C GLN A 230 -4.28 8.44 10.23
N ALA A 231 -5.13 8.77 9.26
CA ALA A 231 -5.25 8.03 8.01
C ALA A 231 -5.45 8.97 6.82
N GLY A 232 -5.21 8.46 5.63
CA GLY A 232 -5.37 9.23 4.40
C GLY A 232 -5.10 8.41 3.16
N GLY A 233 -5.05 9.06 2.00
CA GLY A 233 -4.71 8.37 0.77
C GLY A 233 -5.06 9.12 -0.50
N GLU A 234 -4.89 8.41 -1.61
CA GLU A 234 -5.12 8.89 -2.96
C GLU A 234 -6.18 8.04 -3.66
N GLY A 235 -7.25 8.68 -4.13
CA GLY A 235 -8.38 8.00 -4.79
C GLY A 235 -7.97 7.31 -6.08
N SER A 236 -7.30 8.02 -6.97
CA SER A 236 -6.93 7.51 -8.31
C SER A 236 -5.98 6.31 -8.31
N SER A 237 -5.21 6.12 -7.24
CA SER A 237 -4.25 5.02 -7.12
C SER A 237 -4.74 3.85 -6.25
N GLY A 238 -5.85 4.01 -5.53
CA GLY A 238 -6.29 3.06 -4.50
C GLY A 238 -5.32 2.98 -3.31
N GLY A 239 -4.52 4.02 -3.12
CA GLY A 239 -3.47 4.06 -2.10
C GLY A 239 -4.02 4.57 -0.78
N PHE A 240 -3.97 3.73 0.26
CA PHE A 240 -4.34 4.07 1.64
C PHE A 240 -3.09 4.15 2.53
N ILE A 241 -3.09 5.10 3.46
CA ILE A 241 -2.01 5.37 4.42
C ILE A 241 -2.59 5.33 5.83
N LEU A 242 -1.93 4.62 6.74
CA LEU A 242 -2.24 4.59 8.17
C LEU A 242 -1.00 5.02 8.96
N SER A 243 -1.03 6.23 9.58
CA SER A 243 0.14 6.87 10.19
C SER A 243 0.77 6.07 11.33
N ASP A 244 -0.06 5.38 12.12
CA ASP A 244 0.39 4.55 13.23
C ASP A 244 1.21 3.34 12.76
N PHE A 245 1.05 2.99 11.49
CA PHE A 245 1.80 1.92 10.86
C PHE A 245 2.90 2.44 9.92
N ASN A 246 2.53 3.29 8.95
CA ASN A 246 3.45 3.76 7.92
C ASN A 246 3.03 5.13 7.36
N TYR A 247 3.98 5.92 6.84
CA TYR A 247 3.70 7.17 6.12
C TYR A 247 3.87 7.01 4.61
N CYS A 248 3.50 5.86 4.07
CA CYS A 248 3.39 5.61 2.64
C CYS A 248 2.10 4.85 2.34
N ARG A 249 1.68 4.86 1.10
CA ARG A 249 0.63 3.95 0.62
C ARG A 249 1.05 2.52 0.89
N ASP A 250 0.13 1.73 1.36
CA ASP A 250 0.42 0.37 1.81
C ASP A 250 -0.69 -0.59 1.38
N GLY A 251 -0.55 -1.13 0.17
CA GLY A 251 -1.51 -2.08 -0.39
C GLY A 251 -1.59 -3.37 0.43
N ILE A 252 -0.47 -3.82 1.00
CA ILE A 252 -0.41 -5.06 1.80
C ILE A 252 -1.22 -4.92 3.08
N LEU A 253 -0.96 -3.87 3.88
CA LEU A 253 -1.75 -3.59 5.09
C LEU A 253 -3.23 -3.38 4.73
N THR A 254 -3.49 -2.60 3.68
CA THR A 254 -4.85 -2.26 3.23
C THR A 254 -5.65 -3.51 2.87
N SER A 255 -5.05 -4.50 2.19
CA SER A 255 -5.72 -5.77 1.86
C SER A 255 -6.19 -6.51 3.12
N GLY A 256 -5.36 -6.55 4.16
CA GLY A 256 -5.72 -7.16 5.45
C GLY A 256 -6.81 -6.38 6.19
N LEU A 257 -6.72 -5.04 6.21
CA LEU A 257 -7.75 -4.18 6.80
C LEU A 257 -9.10 -4.37 6.12
N ILE A 258 -9.12 -4.43 4.77
CA ILE A 258 -10.34 -4.68 4.00
C ILE A 258 -10.88 -6.09 4.26
N ALA A 259 -10.03 -7.12 4.22
CA ALA A 259 -10.45 -8.48 4.51
C ALA A 259 -11.12 -8.59 5.90
N SER A 260 -10.66 -7.80 6.88
CA SER A 260 -11.22 -7.82 8.24
C SER A 260 -12.64 -7.23 8.37
N ILE A 261 -13.12 -6.49 7.38
CA ILE A 261 -14.49 -5.94 7.36
C ILE A 261 -15.46 -6.78 6.50
N MET A 262 -14.95 -7.72 5.70
CA MET A 262 -15.79 -8.54 4.81
C MET A 262 -16.59 -9.62 5.54
N THR A 263 -16.29 -9.91 6.80
CA THR A 263 -16.92 -10.98 7.59
C THR A 263 -17.86 -10.49 8.69
N LYS A 264 -18.25 -9.22 8.63
CA LYS A 264 -19.27 -8.70 9.56
C LYS A 264 -20.65 -8.97 8.98
N ASP A 265 -21.39 -9.88 9.64
CA ASP A 265 -22.83 -10.12 9.44
C ASP A 265 -23.64 -8.84 9.72
#